data_101490adb5f2d77eec4f705f5e099600
#
_entry.id   101490adb5f2d77eec4f705f5e099600
#
_cell.length_a   1.000
_cell.length_b   1.000
_cell.length_c   1.000
_cell.angle_alpha   90.00
_cell.angle_beta   90.00
_cell.angle_gamma   90.00
#
_symmetry.space_group_name_H-M   'P 1'
#
loop_
_entity.id
_entity.type
_entity.pdbx_description
1 polymer ?
#
loop_
_entity_poly.entity_id
_entity_poly.type
_entity_poly.pdbx_seq_one_letter_code
_entity_poly.pdbx_strand_id
1 'polypeptide(L)'
;MSEQSLISVIVPVYNVEKYLRPCVESILEQTYKNIEVILVNDGSTDKSKAICLELAEKDKRISYYEKANSGLSDTRNVGLEKAKGEYIAFVDSDDLLAPNAVRTLYELCRKYDTGIAVGKISHFVDGEQPYYKTQTRENVFGKDEAICSFLYQKEISTSACGKIYRASDLKNVRFKSNILYEDNLFLSDVLNQVQKVIYTDEECYGYRHRANSITTKLFSEKDLDIIDIGKELLRRYEYKSKELSLAVHIYQVTNCLRIYLTAPGDERFKNDINYCREYIELHKKETLKNSKARNKLKIALLIMRLPRKMVIKVRQLNKRWN
;
A
#
# COMPACT_ATOMS: atom_id res chain seq x y z
N MET A 1 -3.12 -7.04 34.79
CA MET A 1 -3.34 -6.51 33.44
C MET A 1 -2.00 -6.67 32.72
N SER A 2 -1.91 -7.46 31.64
CA SER A 2 -0.66 -7.54 30.87
C SER A 2 -0.34 -6.14 30.35
N GLU A 3 0.93 -5.74 30.51
CA GLU A 3 1.44 -4.47 30.01
C GLU A 3 1.12 -4.38 28.50
N GLN A 4 0.49 -3.27 28.09
CA GLN A 4 0.14 -3.08 26.68
C GLN A 4 1.42 -2.80 25.90
N SER A 5 1.67 -3.53 24.81
CA SER A 5 2.87 -3.34 23.97
C SER A 5 2.92 -1.92 23.38
N LEU A 6 4.11 -1.32 23.33
CA LEU A 6 4.30 -0.06 22.62
C LEU A 6 4.11 -0.26 21.10
N ILE A 7 3.41 0.65 20.46
CA ILE A 7 3.21 0.64 19.01
C ILE A 7 3.83 1.91 18.42
N SER A 8 4.76 1.74 17.48
CA SER A 8 5.37 2.85 16.74
C SER A 8 4.54 3.16 15.50
N VAL A 9 4.05 4.38 15.38
CA VAL A 9 3.35 4.87 14.21
C VAL A 9 4.30 5.77 13.42
N ILE A 10 4.72 5.31 12.25
CA ILE A 10 5.68 6.00 11.37
C ILE A 10 4.91 6.83 10.35
N VAL A 11 5.18 8.14 10.32
CA VAL A 11 4.55 9.11 9.44
C VAL A 11 5.62 9.80 8.59
N PRO A 12 5.78 9.43 7.31
CA PRO A 12 6.65 10.14 6.38
C PRO A 12 6.00 11.47 5.99
N VAL A 13 6.79 12.55 6.01
CA VAL A 13 6.31 13.91 5.77
C VAL A 13 7.07 14.55 4.63
N TYR A 14 6.37 15.00 3.57
CA TYR A 14 6.94 15.81 2.49
C TYR A 14 5.88 16.68 1.83
N ASN A 15 5.97 18.00 2.04
CA ASN A 15 5.10 19.02 1.42
C ASN A 15 3.59 18.73 1.58
N VAL A 16 3.14 18.59 2.84
CA VAL A 16 1.77 18.20 3.24
C VAL A 16 1.19 19.13 4.30
N GLU A 17 1.57 20.39 4.32
CA GLU A 17 1.18 21.37 5.36
C GLU A 17 -0.32 21.42 5.65
N LYS A 18 -1.17 21.16 4.64
CA LYS A 18 -2.64 21.18 4.78
C LYS A 18 -3.20 19.96 5.51
N TYR A 19 -2.51 18.82 5.43
CA TYR A 19 -3.05 17.51 5.83
C TYR A 19 -2.38 16.94 7.09
N LEU A 20 -1.14 17.40 7.36
CA LEU A 20 -0.30 16.82 8.41
C LEU A 20 -0.95 16.89 9.79
N ARG A 21 -1.51 18.04 10.18
CA ARG A 21 -2.11 18.20 11.51
C ARG A 21 -3.30 17.26 11.72
N PRO A 22 -4.33 17.23 10.87
CA PRO A 22 -5.43 16.27 11.00
C PRO A 22 -4.96 14.80 11.03
N CYS A 23 -3.94 14.45 10.23
CA CYS A 23 -3.35 13.11 10.23
C CYS A 23 -2.79 12.76 11.61
N VAL A 24 -1.90 13.60 12.16
CA VAL A 24 -1.26 13.35 13.46
C VAL A 24 -2.30 13.36 14.60
N GLU A 25 -3.27 14.26 14.56
CA GLU A 25 -4.37 14.30 15.54
C GLU A 25 -5.16 12.98 15.53
N SER A 26 -5.49 12.42 14.35
CA SER A 26 -6.17 11.12 14.25
C SER A 26 -5.37 9.96 14.87
N ILE A 27 -4.04 10.06 14.90
CA ILE A 27 -3.15 9.09 15.54
C ILE A 27 -3.12 9.30 17.06
N LEU A 28 -3.01 10.53 17.52
CA LEU A 28 -2.97 10.87 18.96
C LEU A 28 -4.28 10.56 19.69
N GLU A 29 -5.41 10.68 18.96
CA GLU A 29 -6.76 10.40 19.44
C GLU A 29 -7.13 8.92 19.48
N GLN A 30 -6.25 8.03 19.01
CA GLN A 30 -6.50 6.59 19.05
C GLN A 30 -6.91 6.10 20.44
N THR A 31 -7.86 5.18 20.51
CA THR A 31 -8.31 4.58 21.78
C THR A 31 -7.22 3.74 22.46
N TYR A 32 -6.27 3.20 21.70
CA TYR A 32 -5.06 2.58 22.20
C TYR A 32 -4.02 3.65 22.54
N LYS A 33 -3.60 3.74 23.81
CA LYS A 33 -2.82 4.89 24.29
C LYS A 33 -1.29 4.68 24.32
N ASN A 34 -0.82 3.43 24.37
CA ASN A 34 0.61 3.15 24.41
C ASN A 34 1.23 3.17 23.01
N ILE A 35 1.29 4.37 22.43
CA ILE A 35 1.83 4.65 21.10
C ILE A 35 2.98 5.65 21.17
N GLU A 36 3.93 5.54 20.26
CA GLU A 36 4.83 6.61 19.86
C GLU A 36 4.58 6.99 18.40
N VAL A 37 4.72 8.26 18.08
CA VAL A 37 4.56 8.80 16.73
C VAL A 37 5.91 9.28 16.23
N ILE A 38 6.35 8.77 15.09
CA ILE A 38 7.65 9.08 14.50
C ILE A 38 7.41 9.88 13.22
N LEU A 39 7.56 11.21 13.31
CA LEU A 39 7.47 12.11 12.16
C LEU A 39 8.85 12.20 11.51
N VAL A 40 8.94 11.76 10.26
CA VAL A 40 10.19 11.86 9.47
C VAL A 40 9.99 12.83 8.32
N ASN A 41 10.56 14.02 8.43
CA ASN A 41 10.50 15.05 7.39
C ASN A 41 11.56 14.81 6.31
N ASP A 42 11.11 14.62 5.08
CA ASP A 42 11.93 14.38 3.90
C ASP A 42 12.34 15.69 3.19
N GLY A 43 12.81 16.68 3.97
CA GLY A 43 13.25 17.96 3.43
C GLY A 43 12.12 18.80 2.83
N SER A 44 10.98 18.91 3.51
CA SER A 44 9.86 19.73 3.07
C SER A 44 10.24 21.20 2.91
N THR A 45 9.69 21.85 1.89
CA THR A 45 9.90 23.27 1.55
C THR A 45 8.70 24.16 1.89
N ASP A 46 7.58 23.55 2.32
CA ASP A 46 6.39 24.24 2.83
C ASP A 46 6.42 24.32 4.38
N LYS A 47 5.28 24.62 5.00
CA LYS A 47 5.16 24.74 6.47
C LYS A 47 5.16 23.39 7.21
N SER A 48 5.28 22.24 6.53
CA SER A 48 5.23 20.91 7.16
C SER A 48 6.27 20.77 8.28
N LYS A 49 7.50 21.26 8.08
CA LYS A 49 8.55 21.27 9.12
C LYS A 49 8.10 22.01 10.39
N ALA A 50 7.57 23.21 10.25
CA ALA A 50 7.13 24.03 11.38
C ALA A 50 5.98 23.33 12.14
N ILE A 51 5.05 22.69 11.40
CA ILE A 51 3.94 21.93 11.99
C ILE A 51 4.46 20.71 12.75
N CYS A 52 5.43 19.97 12.21
CA CYS A 52 6.05 18.83 12.91
C CYS A 52 6.66 19.25 14.25
N LEU A 53 7.43 20.34 14.25
CA LEU A 53 8.10 20.83 15.46
C LEU A 53 7.09 21.28 16.52
N GLU A 54 6.05 22.01 16.12
CA GLU A 54 4.97 22.44 17.00
C GLU A 54 4.24 21.24 17.63
N LEU A 55 3.93 20.19 16.84
CA LEU A 55 3.26 19.00 17.32
C LEU A 55 4.14 18.21 18.29
N ALA A 56 5.44 18.07 18.01
CA ALA A 56 6.40 17.38 18.87
C ALA A 56 6.62 18.12 20.21
N GLU A 57 6.53 19.45 20.24
CA GLU A 57 6.60 20.25 21.47
C GLU A 57 5.36 20.03 22.35
N LYS A 58 4.18 19.86 21.73
CA LYS A 58 2.90 19.72 22.44
C LYS A 58 2.63 18.34 23.01
N ASP A 59 3.13 17.27 22.36
CA ASP A 59 2.85 15.89 22.78
C ASP A 59 4.14 15.05 22.83
N LYS A 60 4.48 14.61 24.03
CA LYS A 60 5.71 13.82 24.31
C LYS A 60 5.77 12.46 23.62
N ARG A 61 4.65 11.98 23.09
CA ARG A 61 4.59 10.75 22.29
C ARG A 61 5.18 10.95 20.90
N ILE A 62 5.36 12.19 20.43
CA ILE A 62 5.88 12.53 19.10
C ILE A 62 7.39 12.71 19.15
N SER A 63 8.08 12.01 18.26
CA SER A 63 9.49 12.22 17.94
C SER A 63 9.63 12.76 16.53
N TYR A 64 10.40 13.83 16.36
CA TYR A 64 10.66 14.44 15.05
C TYR A 64 12.08 14.14 14.56
N TYR A 65 12.17 13.73 13.29
CA TYR A 65 13.43 13.53 12.58
C TYR A 65 13.38 14.23 11.23
N GLU A 66 14.52 14.71 10.76
CA GLU A 66 14.66 15.38 9.48
C GLU A 66 15.82 14.80 8.69
N LYS A 67 15.67 14.75 7.37
CA LYS A 67 16.72 14.36 6.44
C LYS A 67 16.63 15.16 5.13
N ALA A 68 17.69 15.16 4.34
CA ALA A 68 17.62 15.63 2.97
C ALA A 68 16.65 14.76 2.16
N ASN A 69 15.93 15.37 1.20
CA ASN A 69 14.96 14.67 0.38
C ASN A 69 15.62 13.51 -0.38
N SER A 70 15.14 12.30 -0.12
CA SER A 70 15.55 11.08 -0.82
C SER A 70 14.37 10.13 -1.11
N GLY A 71 13.14 10.60 -0.86
CA GLY A 71 11.92 9.90 -1.22
C GLY A 71 11.29 9.07 -0.10
N LEU A 72 10.08 8.59 -0.38
CA LEU A 72 9.18 7.94 0.58
C LEU A 72 9.80 6.67 1.21
N SER A 73 10.45 5.84 0.40
CA SER A 73 11.11 4.60 0.85
C SER A 73 12.14 4.87 1.94
N ASP A 74 13.06 5.79 1.69
CA ASP A 74 14.13 6.14 2.63
C ASP A 74 13.55 6.79 3.90
N THR A 75 12.51 7.58 3.74
CA THR A 75 11.81 8.22 4.85
C THR A 75 11.15 7.19 5.76
N ARG A 76 10.47 6.19 5.21
CA ARG A 76 9.92 5.07 5.99
C ARG A 76 11.03 4.21 6.63
N ASN A 77 12.15 4.00 5.93
CA ASN A 77 13.29 3.26 6.47
C ASN A 77 13.92 3.96 7.68
N VAL A 78 14.08 5.29 7.63
CA VAL A 78 14.51 6.07 8.81
C VAL A 78 13.50 5.89 9.96
N GLY A 79 12.21 5.92 9.69
CA GLY A 79 11.19 5.66 10.69
C GLY A 79 11.33 4.27 11.32
N LEU A 80 11.59 3.23 10.53
CA LEU A 80 11.85 1.87 11.01
C LEU A 80 13.08 1.78 11.93
N GLU A 81 14.15 2.53 11.64
CA GLU A 81 15.36 2.57 12.47
C GLU A 81 15.13 3.26 13.83
N LYS A 82 14.19 4.18 13.89
CA LYS A 82 13.86 4.96 15.10
C LYS A 82 12.76 4.33 15.95
N ALA A 83 12.00 3.39 15.38
CA ALA A 83 10.91 2.71 16.06
C ALA A 83 11.39 1.85 17.24
N LYS A 84 10.71 1.98 18.38
CA LYS A 84 10.98 1.25 19.62
C LYS A 84 9.85 0.28 19.98
N GLY A 85 8.72 0.39 19.29
CA GLY A 85 7.53 -0.41 19.55
C GLY A 85 7.72 -1.88 19.20
N GLU A 86 7.00 -2.73 19.91
CA GLU A 86 6.87 -4.15 19.59
C GLU A 86 6.11 -4.36 18.27
N TYR A 87 5.23 -3.40 17.94
CA TYR A 87 4.51 -3.36 16.68
C TYR A 87 4.72 -2.01 15.98
N ILE A 88 4.60 -2.03 14.66
CA ILE A 88 4.79 -0.89 13.77
C ILE A 88 3.56 -0.70 12.89
N ALA A 89 3.13 0.55 12.72
CA ALA A 89 2.14 0.96 11.73
C ALA A 89 2.72 2.08 10.85
N PHE A 90 2.35 2.11 9.57
CA PHE A 90 2.65 3.21 8.66
C PHE A 90 1.38 4.02 8.39
N VAL A 91 1.51 5.33 8.40
CA VAL A 91 0.43 6.25 8.08
C VAL A 91 0.97 7.34 7.17
N ASP A 92 0.42 7.46 5.97
CA ASP A 92 0.78 8.52 5.05
C ASP A 92 0.23 9.86 5.58
N SER A 93 1.02 10.91 5.53
CA SER A 93 0.76 12.17 6.22
C SER A 93 -0.41 13.01 5.69
N ASP A 94 -1.06 12.56 4.63
CA ASP A 94 -2.28 13.12 4.05
C ASP A 94 -3.56 12.29 4.33
N ASP A 95 -3.41 11.16 5.03
CA ASP A 95 -4.48 10.22 5.36
C ASP A 95 -4.91 10.29 6.84
N LEU A 96 -5.92 9.50 7.22
CA LEU A 96 -6.47 9.47 8.57
C LEU A 96 -6.60 8.04 9.10
N LEU A 97 -6.43 7.84 10.41
CA LEU A 97 -6.79 6.58 11.07
C LEU A 97 -8.21 6.63 11.61
N ALA A 98 -8.93 5.50 11.53
CA ALA A 98 -10.16 5.32 12.27
C ALA A 98 -9.89 5.30 13.80
N PRO A 99 -10.78 5.79 14.66
CA PRO A 99 -10.51 5.97 16.10
C PRO A 99 -10.04 4.72 16.85
N ASN A 100 -10.46 3.52 16.41
CA ASN A 100 -10.10 2.24 17.02
C ASN A 100 -9.04 1.45 16.25
N ALA A 101 -8.51 2.00 15.16
CA ALA A 101 -7.67 1.27 14.21
C ALA A 101 -6.49 0.52 14.88
N VAL A 102 -5.71 1.23 15.69
CA VAL A 102 -4.55 0.64 16.37
C VAL A 102 -4.97 -0.44 17.36
N ARG A 103 -6.03 -0.20 18.13
CA ARG A 103 -6.58 -1.18 19.09
C ARG A 103 -7.05 -2.44 18.38
N THR A 104 -7.92 -2.29 17.38
CA THR A 104 -8.48 -3.41 16.61
C THR A 104 -7.37 -4.28 16.03
N LEU A 105 -6.43 -3.67 15.32
CA LEU A 105 -5.34 -4.42 14.66
C LEU A 105 -4.40 -5.09 15.67
N TYR A 106 -4.08 -4.42 16.78
CA TYR A 106 -3.25 -5.01 17.84
C TYR A 106 -3.94 -6.19 18.53
N GLU A 107 -5.22 -6.05 18.90
CA GLU A 107 -5.99 -7.13 19.53
C GLU A 107 -6.13 -8.34 18.61
N LEU A 108 -6.29 -8.13 17.31
CA LEU A 108 -6.29 -9.20 16.30
C LEU A 108 -4.93 -9.92 16.23
N CYS A 109 -3.81 -9.19 16.22
CA CYS A 109 -2.48 -9.80 16.28
C CYS A 109 -2.33 -10.69 17.52
N ARG A 110 -2.79 -10.20 18.68
CA ARG A 110 -2.75 -10.95 19.95
C ARG A 110 -3.67 -12.17 19.96
N LYS A 111 -4.92 -11.98 19.53
CA LYS A 111 -5.96 -13.03 19.49
C LYS A 111 -5.54 -14.21 18.62
N TYR A 112 -4.94 -13.94 17.48
CA TYR A 112 -4.58 -14.96 16.51
C TYR A 112 -3.09 -15.33 16.53
N ASP A 113 -2.31 -14.74 17.43
CA ASP A 113 -0.84 -14.91 17.51
C ASP A 113 -0.20 -14.79 16.11
N THR A 114 -0.36 -13.63 15.49
CA THR A 114 0.18 -13.36 14.15
C THR A 114 1.03 -12.10 14.15
N GLY A 115 2.02 -12.06 13.25
CA GLY A 115 2.89 -10.89 13.06
C GLY A 115 2.26 -9.76 12.26
N ILE A 116 1.12 -10.00 11.59
CA ILE A 116 0.46 -8.98 10.76
C ILE A 116 -1.05 -9.03 10.96
N ALA A 117 -1.65 -7.86 11.21
CA ALA A 117 -3.09 -7.64 11.08
C ALA A 117 -3.35 -6.61 9.98
N VAL A 118 -4.34 -6.87 9.15
CA VAL A 118 -4.74 -6.05 8.00
C VAL A 118 -6.17 -5.56 8.23
N GLY A 119 -6.36 -4.25 8.23
CA GLY A 119 -7.67 -3.61 8.24
C GLY A 119 -8.07 -3.15 6.83
N LYS A 120 -9.35 -3.00 6.62
CA LYS A 120 -9.86 -2.46 5.36
C LYS A 120 -9.56 -0.96 5.25
N ILE A 121 -9.27 -0.52 4.03
CA ILE A 121 -9.07 0.88 3.69
C ILE A 121 -10.41 1.46 3.21
N SER A 122 -10.85 2.54 3.85
CA SER A 122 -11.95 3.40 3.40
C SER A 122 -11.40 4.51 2.52
N HIS A 123 -12.17 4.97 1.56
CA HIS A 123 -11.78 6.05 0.65
C HIS A 123 -12.69 7.25 0.84
N PHE A 124 -12.12 8.46 0.92
CA PHE A 124 -12.87 9.70 1.04
C PHE A 124 -12.25 10.82 0.19
N VAL A 125 -13.04 11.81 -0.17
CA VAL A 125 -12.61 12.95 -0.99
C VAL A 125 -12.13 14.08 -0.08
N ASP A 126 -11.13 14.83 -0.55
CA ASP A 126 -10.62 15.99 0.18
C ASP A 126 -11.74 17.00 0.49
N GLY A 127 -11.79 17.45 1.75
CA GLY A 127 -12.87 18.29 2.27
C GLY A 127 -14.02 17.49 2.91
N GLU A 128 -14.07 16.18 2.79
CA GLU A 128 -15.03 15.30 3.46
C GLU A 128 -14.42 14.67 4.72
N GLN A 129 -15.29 14.20 5.62
CA GLN A 129 -14.87 13.34 6.73
C GLN A 129 -15.05 11.88 6.34
N PRO A 130 -14.05 11.00 6.62
CA PRO A 130 -14.22 9.59 6.33
C PRO A 130 -15.29 8.98 7.23
N TYR A 131 -16.11 8.14 6.65
CA TYR A 131 -17.01 7.26 7.40
C TYR A 131 -16.37 5.88 7.50
N TYR A 132 -16.27 5.32 8.70
CA TYR A 132 -15.67 4.03 8.96
C TYR A 132 -16.73 3.00 9.33
N LYS A 133 -16.80 1.92 8.57
CA LYS A 133 -17.69 0.78 8.87
C LYS A 133 -17.03 -0.12 9.90
N THR A 134 -17.82 -0.47 10.94
CA THR A 134 -17.39 -1.32 12.06
C THR A 134 -17.86 -2.77 11.88
N GLN A 135 -17.97 -3.27 10.65
CA GLN A 135 -18.28 -4.69 10.41
C GLN A 135 -17.07 -5.54 10.78
N THR A 136 -17.33 -6.68 11.43
CA THR A 136 -16.29 -7.48 12.10
C THR A 136 -16.14 -8.88 11.49
N ARG A 137 -16.05 -8.97 10.18
CA ARG A 137 -15.64 -10.23 9.56
C ARG A 137 -14.13 -10.39 9.69
N GLU A 138 -13.70 -11.42 10.37
CA GLU A 138 -12.30 -11.78 10.53
C GLU A 138 -11.96 -12.98 9.62
N ASN A 139 -10.82 -12.95 8.97
CA ASN A 139 -10.34 -14.05 8.12
C ASN A 139 -8.84 -14.27 8.32
N VAL A 140 -8.48 -15.48 8.72
CA VAL A 140 -7.08 -15.86 8.90
C VAL A 140 -6.59 -16.53 7.62
N PHE A 141 -5.53 -16.00 7.05
CA PHE A 141 -4.85 -16.55 5.89
C PHE A 141 -3.56 -17.26 6.31
N GLY A 142 -3.34 -18.46 5.83
CA GLY A 142 -2.02 -19.07 5.81
C GLY A 142 -1.06 -18.27 4.90
N LYS A 143 0.25 -18.50 5.01
CA LYS A 143 1.29 -17.78 4.28
C LYS A 143 1.00 -17.68 2.77
N ASP A 144 0.81 -18.81 2.10
CA ASP A 144 0.60 -18.86 0.65
C ASP A 144 -0.74 -18.22 0.24
N GLU A 145 -1.78 -18.40 1.07
CA GLU A 145 -3.07 -17.74 0.85
C GLU A 145 -2.96 -16.23 0.98
N ALA A 146 -2.19 -15.74 1.96
CA ALA A 146 -1.93 -14.32 2.15
C ALA A 146 -1.17 -13.73 0.95
N ILE A 147 -0.14 -14.43 0.46
CA ILE A 147 0.59 -14.03 -0.75
C ILE A 147 -0.34 -14.04 -1.98
N CYS A 148 -1.19 -15.05 -2.14
CA CYS A 148 -2.18 -15.07 -3.20
C CYS A 148 -3.17 -13.90 -3.11
N SER A 149 -3.72 -13.58 -1.91
CA SER A 149 -4.63 -12.46 -1.71
C SER A 149 -3.96 -11.12 -2.07
N PHE A 150 -2.69 -10.94 -1.67
CA PHE A 150 -1.85 -9.81 -2.06
C PHE A 150 -1.68 -9.72 -3.59
N LEU A 151 -1.29 -10.80 -4.26
CA LEU A 151 -1.05 -10.83 -5.71
C LEU A 151 -2.36 -10.60 -6.52
N TYR A 152 -3.48 -11.11 -6.05
CA TYR A 152 -4.79 -10.81 -6.63
C TYR A 152 -5.33 -9.42 -6.25
N GLN A 153 -4.64 -8.70 -5.35
CA GLN A 153 -5.04 -7.40 -4.81
C GLN A 153 -6.47 -7.44 -4.25
N LYS A 154 -6.75 -8.39 -3.39
CA LYS A 154 -8.04 -8.59 -2.71
C LYS A 154 -8.02 -8.02 -1.30
N GLU A 155 -8.23 -8.88 -0.30
CA GLU A 155 -8.28 -8.48 1.11
C GLU A 155 -6.95 -7.88 1.59
N ILE A 156 -5.83 -8.44 1.13
CA ILE A 156 -4.50 -7.91 1.44
C ILE A 156 -4.09 -6.94 0.33
N SER A 157 -4.30 -5.64 0.58
CA SER A 157 -3.89 -4.56 -0.33
C SER A 157 -2.37 -4.48 -0.44
N THR A 158 -1.88 -3.90 -1.55
CA THR A 158 -0.43 -3.69 -1.78
C THR A 158 0.18 -2.57 -0.93
N SER A 159 -0.64 -1.69 -0.35
CA SER A 159 -0.16 -0.59 0.50
C SER A 159 0.46 -1.10 1.81
N ALA A 160 1.52 -0.46 2.29
CA ALA A 160 2.06 -0.68 3.63
C ALA A 160 1.11 -0.16 4.74
N CYS A 161 0.24 0.81 4.41
CA CYS A 161 -0.72 1.42 5.33
C CYS A 161 -1.96 0.53 5.57
N GLY A 162 -2.73 0.85 6.61
CA GLY A 162 -3.90 0.08 7.02
C GLY A 162 -3.55 -1.28 7.65
N LYS A 163 -2.35 -1.41 8.17
CA LYS A 163 -1.80 -2.64 8.74
C LYS A 163 -0.99 -2.34 10.00
N ILE A 164 -0.86 -3.36 10.84
CA ILE A 164 0.12 -3.39 11.93
C ILE A 164 1.05 -4.58 11.72
N TYR A 165 2.33 -4.39 12.05
CA TYR A 165 3.38 -5.37 11.85
C TYR A 165 4.13 -5.61 13.14
N ARG A 166 4.41 -6.86 13.49
CA ARG A 166 5.33 -7.16 14.60
C ARG A 166 6.75 -6.73 14.20
N ALA A 167 7.40 -5.93 15.02
CA ALA A 167 8.71 -5.34 14.71
C ALA A 167 9.79 -6.39 14.44
N SER A 168 9.76 -7.54 15.14
CA SER A 168 10.70 -8.64 14.90
C SER A 168 10.65 -9.19 13.48
N ASP A 169 9.47 -9.17 12.84
CA ASP A 169 9.27 -9.69 11.49
C ASP A 169 9.75 -8.68 10.43
N LEU A 170 10.01 -7.42 10.84
CA LEU A 170 10.57 -6.35 10.00
C LEU A 170 12.08 -6.17 10.15
N LYS A 171 12.75 -6.94 11.00
CA LYS A 171 14.17 -6.72 11.35
C LYS A 171 15.09 -6.57 10.13
N ASN A 172 14.87 -7.40 9.09
CA ASN A 172 15.66 -7.42 7.85
C ASN A 172 14.88 -6.96 6.62
N VAL A 173 13.72 -6.34 6.81
CA VAL A 173 12.85 -5.86 5.73
C VAL A 173 12.97 -4.35 5.62
N ARG A 174 13.20 -3.86 4.40
CA ARG A 174 13.31 -2.43 4.11
C ARG A 174 12.59 -2.10 2.82
N PHE A 175 12.10 -0.86 2.73
CA PHE A 175 11.60 -0.32 1.47
C PHE A 175 12.76 -0.10 0.50
N LYS A 176 12.60 -0.54 -0.74
CA LYS A 176 13.60 -0.32 -1.79
C LYS A 176 13.58 1.14 -2.24
N SER A 177 14.74 1.80 -2.18
CA SER A 177 14.89 3.20 -2.56
C SER A 177 14.76 3.43 -4.06
N ASN A 178 14.39 4.65 -4.43
CA ASN A 178 14.35 5.15 -5.81
C ASN A 178 13.42 4.42 -6.79
N ILE A 179 12.43 3.68 -6.30
CA ILE A 179 11.38 3.07 -7.13
C ILE A 179 10.00 3.58 -6.72
N LEU A 180 9.05 3.60 -7.66
CA LEU A 180 7.63 3.70 -7.36
C LEU A 180 7.06 2.32 -7.03
N TYR A 181 5.97 2.29 -6.26
CA TYR A 181 5.28 1.04 -5.85
C TYR A 181 6.14 0.13 -4.97
N GLU A 182 7.05 0.70 -4.21
CA GLU A 182 7.97 0.06 -3.27
C GLU A 182 7.26 -0.84 -2.27
N ASP A 183 6.03 -0.49 -1.91
CA ASP A 183 5.15 -1.23 -0.99
C ASP A 183 4.94 -2.69 -1.44
N ASN A 184 4.96 -2.96 -2.75
CA ASN A 184 4.75 -4.31 -3.27
C ASN A 184 5.91 -5.25 -2.91
N LEU A 185 7.16 -4.78 -3.01
CA LEU A 185 8.32 -5.56 -2.61
C LEU A 185 8.41 -5.67 -1.09
N PHE A 186 8.19 -4.56 -0.39
CA PHE A 186 8.17 -4.54 1.07
C PHE A 186 7.15 -5.55 1.62
N LEU A 187 5.91 -5.49 1.16
CA LEU A 187 4.88 -6.42 1.64
C LEU A 187 5.18 -7.87 1.26
N SER A 188 5.71 -8.12 0.05
CA SER A 188 6.18 -9.44 -0.34
C SER A 188 7.26 -9.97 0.61
N ASP A 189 8.23 -9.13 1.00
CA ASP A 189 9.28 -9.51 1.94
C ASP A 189 8.68 -9.84 3.32
N VAL A 190 7.77 -9.01 3.83
CA VAL A 190 7.11 -9.24 5.13
C VAL A 190 6.27 -10.53 5.10
N LEU A 191 5.47 -10.75 4.05
CA LEU A 191 4.65 -11.97 3.93
C LEU A 191 5.49 -13.25 3.87
N ASN A 192 6.74 -13.17 3.41
CA ASN A 192 7.65 -14.30 3.44
C ASN A 192 8.21 -14.60 4.85
N GLN A 193 8.16 -13.66 5.79
CA GLN A 193 8.63 -13.86 7.19
C GLN A 193 7.56 -14.49 8.10
N VAL A 194 6.27 -14.31 7.77
CA VAL A 194 5.17 -14.74 8.65
C VAL A 194 4.52 -16.03 8.18
N GLN A 195 3.91 -16.78 9.11
CA GLN A 195 3.21 -18.04 8.80
C GLN A 195 1.72 -17.80 8.52
N LYS A 196 1.15 -16.76 9.10
CA LYS A 196 -0.26 -16.40 8.95
C LYS A 196 -0.47 -14.90 9.06
N VAL A 197 -1.56 -14.42 8.47
CA VAL A 197 -2.01 -13.03 8.47
C VAL A 197 -3.47 -13.00 8.86
N ILE A 198 -3.88 -12.09 9.74
CA ILE A 198 -5.28 -11.82 10.04
C ILE A 198 -5.77 -10.61 9.25
N TYR A 199 -6.92 -10.73 8.63
CA TYR A 199 -7.65 -9.64 7.97
C TYR A 199 -8.96 -9.37 8.68
N THR A 200 -9.32 -8.09 8.79
CA THR A 200 -10.68 -7.66 9.16
C THR A 200 -11.25 -6.73 8.10
N ASP A 201 -12.57 -6.83 7.86
CA ASP A 201 -13.28 -5.87 7.00
C ASP A 201 -13.71 -4.60 7.75
N GLU A 202 -13.32 -4.45 9.03
CA GLU A 202 -13.39 -3.19 9.75
C GLU A 202 -12.51 -2.15 9.07
N GLU A 203 -13.09 -0.98 8.78
CA GLU A 203 -12.38 0.11 8.11
C GLU A 203 -11.49 0.84 9.13
N CYS A 204 -10.19 0.51 9.10
CA CYS A 204 -9.18 1.04 10.02
C CYS A 204 -8.43 2.27 9.48
N TYR A 205 -8.46 2.49 8.17
CA TYR A 205 -7.64 3.49 7.50
C TYR A 205 -8.46 4.28 6.49
N GLY A 206 -8.41 5.61 6.57
CA GLY A 206 -9.05 6.53 5.63
C GLY A 206 -8.03 7.05 4.61
N TYR A 207 -8.11 6.56 3.37
CA TYR A 207 -7.30 7.03 2.25
C TYR A 207 -7.97 8.26 1.61
N ARG A 208 -7.24 9.38 1.58
CA ARG A 208 -7.72 10.66 1.01
C ARG A 208 -7.46 10.75 -0.50
N HIS A 209 -8.53 10.95 -1.26
CA HIS A 209 -8.41 11.32 -2.66
C HIS A 209 -8.24 12.84 -2.78
N ARG A 210 -7.06 13.29 -3.20
CA ARG A 210 -6.76 14.72 -3.41
C ARG A 210 -6.17 14.96 -4.79
N ALA A 211 -6.32 16.18 -5.28
CA ALA A 211 -5.62 16.64 -6.47
C ALA A 211 -4.09 16.61 -6.23
N ASN A 212 -3.31 16.30 -7.26
CA ASN A 212 -1.84 16.24 -7.22
C ASN A 212 -1.25 15.14 -6.33
N SER A 213 -2.03 14.08 -5.99
CA SER A 213 -1.45 12.88 -5.37
C SER A 213 -0.56 12.13 -6.37
N ILE A 214 0.35 11.29 -5.85
CA ILE A 214 1.22 10.43 -6.68
C ILE A 214 0.37 9.59 -7.66
N THR A 215 -0.81 9.14 -7.22
CA THR A 215 -1.72 8.29 -8.00
C THR A 215 -2.49 9.04 -9.09
N THR A 216 -2.57 10.38 -9.04
CA THR A 216 -3.29 11.22 -10.01
C THR A 216 -2.36 11.93 -11.00
N LYS A 217 -1.03 11.80 -10.87
CA LYS A 217 -0.06 12.39 -11.79
C LYS A 217 -0.12 11.76 -13.18
N LEU A 218 0.33 12.54 -14.17
CA LEU A 218 0.56 12.03 -15.52
C LEU A 218 1.60 10.92 -15.49
N PHE A 219 1.51 10.00 -16.46
CA PHE A 219 2.46 8.89 -16.63
C PHE A 219 3.90 9.41 -16.73
N SER A 220 4.80 8.77 -16.02
CA SER A 220 6.25 9.01 -16.02
C SER A 220 7.02 7.72 -16.27
N GLU A 221 8.31 7.81 -16.60
CA GLU A 221 9.17 6.64 -16.76
C GLU A 221 9.22 5.76 -15.51
N LYS A 222 9.15 6.37 -14.32
CA LYS A 222 9.09 5.63 -13.05
C LYS A 222 7.84 4.75 -12.90
N ASP A 223 6.77 4.99 -13.68
CA ASP A 223 5.61 4.10 -13.67
C ASP A 223 5.95 2.70 -14.22
N LEU A 224 7.04 2.57 -14.98
CA LEU A 224 7.55 1.30 -15.49
C LEU A 224 8.16 0.41 -14.38
N ASP A 225 8.55 0.97 -13.25
CA ASP A 225 9.09 0.20 -12.11
C ASP A 225 8.17 -0.95 -11.72
N ILE A 226 6.84 -0.79 -11.90
CA ILE A 226 5.87 -1.85 -11.59
C ILE A 226 6.07 -3.12 -12.45
N ILE A 227 6.62 -2.99 -13.65
CA ILE A 227 6.93 -4.13 -14.52
C ILE A 227 8.11 -4.92 -13.96
N ASP A 228 9.14 -4.23 -13.49
CA ASP A 228 10.33 -4.88 -12.91
C ASP A 228 10.03 -5.46 -11.52
N ILE A 229 9.17 -4.79 -10.74
CA ILE A 229 8.60 -5.37 -9.51
C ILE A 229 7.88 -6.67 -9.84
N GLY A 230 7.03 -6.69 -10.87
CA GLY A 230 6.33 -7.90 -11.28
C GLY A 230 7.27 -9.02 -11.73
N LYS A 231 8.36 -8.72 -12.46
CA LYS A 231 9.40 -9.69 -12.82
C LYS A 231 10.12 -10.24 -11.57
N GLU A 232 10.36 -9.39 -10.55
CA GLU A 232 10.93 -9.83 -9.28
C GLU A 232 9.98 -10.77 -8.54
N LEU A 233 8.69 -10.43 -8.47
CA LEU A 233 7.69 -11.30 -7.84
C LEU A 233 7.50 -12.62 -8.60
N LEU A 234 7.61 -12.63 -9.93
CA LEU A 234 7.65 -13.87 -10.73
C LEU A 234 8.81 -14.76 -10.30
N ARG A 235 10.03 -14.21 -10.19
CA ARG A 235 11.20 -14.98 -9.70
C ARG A 235 10.97 -15.59 -8.32
N ARG A 236 10.23 -14.92 -7.46
CA ARG A 236 9.94 -15.37 -6.07
C ARG A 236 8.91 -16.49 -6.03
N TYR A 237 7.89 -16.44 -6.88
CA TYR A 237 6.66 -17.23 -6.66
C TYR A 237 6.28 -18.18 -7.80
N GLU A 238 6.79 -18.01 -9.01
CA GLU A 238 6.37 -18.77 -10.19
C GLU A 238 6.52 -20.30 -10.02
N TYR A 239 7.57 -20.73 -9.33
CA TYR A 239 7.89 -22.14 -9.18
C TYR A 239 7.58 -22.73 -7.81
N LYS A 240 6.92 -21.96 -6.89
CA LYS A 240 6.64 -22.45 -5.55
C LYS A 240 5.43 -23.37 -5.48
N SER A 241 4.33 -22.99 -6.14
CA SER A 241 3.12 -23.80 -6.26
C SER A 241 2.32 -23.37 -7.49
N LYS A 242 1.43 -24.22 -8.00
CA LYS A 242 0.54 -23.88 -9.12
C LYS A 242 -0.34 -22.67 -8.81
N GLU A 243 -0.78 -22.51 -7.57
CA GLU A 243 -1.64 -21.41 -7.17
C GLU A 243 -0.87 -20.08 -7.11
N LEU A 244 0.33 -20.08 -6.54
CA LEU A 244 1.21 -18.90 -6.50
C LEU A 244 1.67 -18.51 -7.90
N SER A 245 2.03 -19.48 -8.74
CA SER A 245 2.37 -19.26 -10.15
C SER A 245 1.24 -18.54 -10.87
N LEU A 246 0.01 -19.04 -10.78
CA LEU A 246 -1.13 -18.41 -11.42
C LEU A 246 -1.43 -17.02 -10.87
N ALA A 247 -1.32 -16.83 -9.56
CA ALA A 247 -1.54 -15.54 -8.91
C ALA A 247 -0.52 -14.49 -9.36
N VAL A 248 0.77 -14.84 -9.42
CA VAL A 248 1.82 -13.89 -9.81
C VAL A 248 1.75 -13.53 -11.31
N HIS A 249 1.37 -14.47 -12.18
CA HIS A 249 1.12 -14.15 -13.57
C HIS A 249 -0.07 -13.20 -13.74
N ILE A 250 -1.15 -13.38 -12.98
CA ILE A 250 -2.31 -12.47 -13.01
C ILE A 250 -1.95 -11.08 -12.44
N TYR A 251 -1.10 -11.01 -11.41
CA TYR A 251 -0.55 -9.76 -10.92
C TYR A 251 0.22 -9.03 -12.04
N GLN A 252 1.11 -9.72 -12.74
CA GLN A 252 1.89 -9.13 -13.84
C GLN A 252 1.00 -8.72 -15.01
N VAL A 253 -0.01 -9.53 -15.39
CA VAL A 253 -1.02 -9.16 -16.41
C VAL A 253 -1.74 -7.87 -16.01
N THR A 254 -2.10 -7.72 -14.73
CA THR A 254 -2.77 -6.51 -14.23
C THR A 254 -1.91 -5.27 -14.43
N ASN A 255 -0.62 -5.37 -14.09
CA ASN A 255 0.33 -4.26 -14.21
C ASN A 255 0.71 -3.98 -15.67
N CYS A 256 0.92 -5.01 -16.47
CA CYS A 256 1.12 -4.86 -17.92
C CYS A 256 -0.08 -4.16 -18.58
N LEU A 257 -1.31 -4.53 -18.20
CA LEU A 257 -2.52 -3.88 -18.71
C LEU A 257 -2.58 -2.41 -18.30
N ARG A 258 -2.21 -2.08 -17.06
CA ARG A 258 -2.12 -0.70 -16.60
C ARG A 258 -1.16 0.10 -17.47
N ILE A 259 0.09 -0.37 -17.67
CA ILE A 259 1.09 0.32 -18.50
C ILE A 259 0.61 0.40 -19.95
N TYR A 260 0.10 -0.69 -20.51
CA TYR A 260 -0.45 -0.70 -21.87
C TYR A 260 -1.53 0.38 -22.09
N LEU A 261 -2.34 0.69 -21.07
CA LEU A 261 -3.43 1.67 -21.16
C LEU A 261 -3.01 3.10 -20.81
N THR A 262 -1.92 3.30 -20.04
CA THR A 262 -1.54 4.62 -19.51
C THR A 262 -0.28 5.20 -20.14
N ALA A 263 0.66 4.38 -20.61
CA ALA A 263 1.89 4.87 -21.23
C ALA A 263 1.58 5.73 -22.47
N PRO A 264 2.30 6.83 -22.72
CA PRO A 264 2.19 7.57 -23.97
C PRO A 264 2.52 6.68 -25.18
N GLY A 265 1.91 6.95 -26.33
CA GLY A 265 2.10 6.18 -27.55
C GLY A 265 3.31 6.65 -28.38
N ASP A 266 4.34 7.19 -27.75
CA ASP A 266 5.57 7.64 -28.42
C ASP A 266 6.64 6.53 -28.47
N GLU A 267 7.69 6.74 -29.25
CA GLU A 267 8.76 5.74 -29.50
C GLU A 267 9.53 5.36 -28.22
N ARG A 268 9.59 6.24 -27.21
CA ARG A 268 10.32 5.98 -25.95
C ARG A 268 9.74 4.77 -25.21
N PHE A 269 8.43 4.58 -25.25
CA PHE A 269 7.72 3.52 -24.50
C PHE A 269 7.27 2.36 -25.40
N LYS A 270 7.65 2.34 -26.66
CA LYS A 270 7.21 1.34 -27.62
C LYS A 270 7.58 -0.09 -27.21
N ASN A 271 8.80 -0.29 -26.74
CA ASN A 271 9.28 -1.61 -26.30
C ASN A 271 8.51 -2.08 -25.06
N ASP A 272 8.26 -1.20 -24.10
CA ASP A 272 7.52 -1.53 -22.88
C ASP A 272 6.05 -1.85 -23.18
N ILE A 273 5.43 -1.08 -24.08
CA ILE A 273 4.07 -1.32 -24.54
C ILE A 273 3.96 -2.66 -25.27
N ASN A 274 4.94 -2.99 -26.11
CA ASN A 274 4.98 -4.27 -26.83
C ASN A 274 5.17 -5.43 -25.87
N TYR A 275 6.15 -5.34 -24.95
CA TYR A 275 6.35 -6.33 -23.89
C TYR A 275 5.04 -6.57 -23.12
N CYS A 276 4.38 -5.49 -22.68
CA CYS A 276 3.12 -5.60 -21.94
C CYS A 276 2.03 -6.30 -22.76
N ARG A 277 1.91 -5.97 -24.04
CA ARG A 277 0.95 -6.61 -24.94
C ARG A 277 1.21 -8.10 -25.10
N GLU A 278 2.45 -8.47 -25.39
CA GLU A 278 2.86 -9.88 -25.57
C GLU A 278 2.61 -10.69 -24.29
N TYR A 279 3.00 -10.14 -23.13
CA TYR A 279 2.78 -10.80 -21.85
C TYR A 279 1.29 -11.02 -21.57
N ILE A 280 0.45 -10.01 -21.84
CA ILE A 280 -1.00 -10.12 -21.67
C ILE A 280 -1.56 -11.20 -22.61
N GLU A 281 -1.23 -11.21 -23.89
CA GLU A 281 -1.78 -12.19 -24.84
C GLU A 281 -1.35 -13.63 -24.45
N LEU A 282 -0.13 -13.83 -23.94
CA LEU A 282 0.36 -15.12 -23.47
C LEU A 282 -0.49 -15.66 -22.31
N HIS A 283 -0.81 -14.82 -21.32
CA HIS A 283 -1.49 -15.24 -20.08
C HIS A 283 -2.99 -14.94 -20.04
N LYS A 284 -3.55 -14.33 -21.08
CA LYS A 284 -4.96 -13.88 -21.16
C LYS A 284 -5.96 -15.00 -20.93
N LYS A 285 -5.79 -16.15 -21.57
CA LYS A 285 -6.72 -17.30 -21.48
C LYS A 285 -6.84 -17.81 -20.06
N GLU A 286 -5.71 -17.96 -19.36
CA GLU A 286 -5.67 -18.43 -17.97
C GLU A 286 -6.26 -17.39 -17.03
N THR A 287 -5.93 -16.09 -17.23
CA THR A 287 -6.50 -14.99 -16.44
C THR A 287 -8.02 -14.91 -16.55
N LEU A 288 -8.58 -15.07 -17.77
CA LEU A 288 -10.02 -15.05 -17.98
C LEU A 288 -10.75 -16.21 -17.30
N LYS A 289 -10.15 -17.40 -17.26
CA LYS A 289 -10.70 -18.61 -16.61
C LYS A 289 -10.58 -18.60 -15.10
N ASN A 290 -9.66 -17.79 -14.53
CA ASN A 290 -9.41 -17.79 -13.11
C ASN A 290 -10.56 -17.11 -12.33
N SER A 291 -11.21 -17.85 -11.41
CA SER A 291 -12.30 -17.30 -10.59
C SER A 291 -11.86 -16.24 -9.57
N LYS A 292 -10.58 -16.25 -9.19
CA LYS A 292 -10.01 -15.29 -8.24
C LYS A 292 -9.59 -13.96 -8.92
N ALA A 293 -9.41 -13.94 -10.26
CA ALA A 293 -9.10 -12.71 -11.01
C ALA A 293 -10.28 -11.74 -10.97
N ARG A 294 -9.97 -10.44 -10.75
CA ARG A 294 -10.99 -9.40 -10.62
C ARG A 294 -11.81 -9.24 -11.91
N ASN A 295 -13.12 -9.06 -11.78
CA ASN A 295 -14.03 -8.89 -12.94
C ASN A 295 -13.65 -7.69 -13.82
N LYS A 296 -13.20 -6.57 -13.21
CA LYS A 296 -12.70 -5.41 -13.98
C LYS A 296 -11.53 -5.79 -14.89
N LEU A 297 -10.59 -6.62 -14.43
CA LEU A 297 -9.47 -7.11 -15.24
C LEU A 297 -9.98 -7.95 -16.41
N LYS A 298 -10.88 -8.89 -16.15
CA LYS A 298 -11.44 -9.77 -17.21
C LYS A 298 -12.14 -8.97 -18.29
N ILE A 299 -12.97 -7.99 -17.92
CA ILE A 299 -13.66 -7.10 -18.86
C ILE A 299 -12.64 -6.34 -19.72
N ALA A 300 -11.61 -5.76 -19.07
CA ALA A 300 -10.56 -5.03 -19.79
C ALA A 300 -9.81 -5.91 -20.79
N LEU A 301 -9.49 -7.16 -20.42
CA LEU A 301 -8.85 -8.12 -21.33
C LEU A 301 -9.72 -8.50 -22.53
N LEU A 302 -11.05 -8.56 -22.39
CA LEU A 302 -11.96 -8.81 -23.49
C LEU A 302 -11.98 -7.63 -24.48
N ILE A 303 -11.94 -6.40 -23.99
CA ILE A 303 -11.95 -5.18 -24.80
C ILE A 303 -10.62 -4.99 -25.56
N MET A 304 -9.52 -5.58 -25.12
CA MET A 304 -8.22 -5.53 -25.80
C MET A 304 -8.21 -6.15 -27.23
N ARG A 305 -9.31 -6.74 -27.68
CA ARG A 305 -9.50 -7.11 -29.09
C ARG A 305 -9.61 -5.88 -30.01
N LEU A 306 -9.94 -4.71 -29.43
CA LEU A 306 -9.99 -3.45 -30.15
C LEU A 306 -8.60 -2.81 -30.24
N PRO A 307 -8.34 -1.95 -31.24
CA PRO A 307 -7.11 -1.17 -31.30
C PRO A 307 -6.89 -0.37 -29.99
N ARG A 308 -5.62 -0.28 -29.55
CA ARG A 308 -5.22 0.36 -28.27
C ARG A 308 -5.87 1.74 -28.07
N LYS A 309 -5.88 2.59 -29.12
CA LYS A 309 -6.52 3.92 -29.06
C LYS A 309 -8.01 3.86 -28.71
N MET A 310 -8.72 2.84 -29.19
CA MET A 310 -10.15 2.63 -28.87
C MET A 310 -10.32 2.14 -27.42
N VAL A 311 -9.47 1.24 -26.97
CA VAL A 311 -9.52 0.74 -25.57
C VAL A 311 -9.30 1.88 -24.59
N ILE A 312 -8.30 2.76 -24.85
CA ILE A 312 -8.04 3.96 -24.04
C ILE A 312 -9.28 4.88 -24.02
N LYS A 313 -9.91 5.11 -25.17
CA LYS A 313 -11.10 5.96 -25.30
C LYS A 313 -12.30 5.40 -24.51
N VAL A 314 -12.53 4.08 -24.58
CA VAL A 314 -13.57 3.39 -23.79
C VAL A 314 -13.31 3.54 -22.28
N ARG A 315 -12.04 3.41 -21.85
CA ARG A 315 -11.68 3.63 -20.45
C ARG A 315 -11.99 5.06 -19.99
N GLN A 316 -11.64 6.06 -20.77
CA GLN A 316 -11.88 7.47 -20.43
C GLN A 316 -13.38 7.82 -20.33
N LEU A 317 -14.23 7.19 -21.14
CA LEU A 317 -15.69 7.38 -21.10
C LEU A 317 -16.34 6.70 -19.88
N ASN A 318 -15.72 5.70 -19.33
CA ASN A 318 -16.29 4.93 -18.23
C ASN A 318 -15.63 5.30 -16.89
N LYS A 319 -16.15 6.34 -16.20
CA LYS A 319 -15.68 6.81 -14.88
C LYS A 319 -15.63 5.70 -13.78
N ARG A 320 -16.19 4.52 -14.02
CA ARG A 320 -16.15 3.36 -13.11
C ARG A 320 -14.86 2.54 -13.20
N TRP A 321 -13.93 2.91 -14.09
CA TRP A 321 -12.64 2.21 -14.29
C TRP A 321 -11.49 2.80 -13.48
N ASN A 322 -11.72 3.91 -12.79
CA ASN A 322 -10.74 4.54 -11.87
C ASN A 322 -10.97 4.06 -10.44
#